data_c4f115d040903a012084e2848b886317
#
_entry.id   c4f115d040903a012084e2848b886317
#
_cell.length_a   1.000
_cell.length_b   1.000
_cell.length_c   1.000
_cell.angle_alpha   90.00
_cell.angle_beta   90.00
_cell.angle_gamma   90.00
#
_symmetry.space_group_name_H-M   'P 1'
#
loop_
_entity.id
_entity.type
_entity.pdbx_description
1 polymer ?
#
loop_
_entity_poly.entity_id
_entity_poly.type
_entity_poly.pdbx_seq_one_letter_code
_entity_poly.pdbx_strand_id
1 'polypeptide(L)'
;KAEEAAFGALPLEGTVFVSVANRDKRTLIFPIQRLATMGFRVLATAGTAQMLRRNGIDCETVLKASDVRDGAQGPSIIDRIYDGEVDLILNTPAGSAGARHDGYDIRAAAVASGVPIMTTVQGVTAAVQGIEALRSNDVTVTSLQELDHAGAAATPTTSGR
;
A
#
# COMPACT_ATOMS: atom_id res chain seq x y z
N LYS A 1 16.92 5.36 -11.19
CA LYS A 1 16.80 4.10 -11.99
C LYS A 1 17.18 2.83 -11.21
N ALA A 2 18.11 2.88 -10.25
CA ALA A 2 18.49 1.69 -9.46
C ALA A 2 17.50 1.38 -8.33
N GLU A 3 16.80 2.37 -7.79
CA GLU A 3 15.78 2.19 -6.74
C GLU A 3 14.45 1.69 -7.30
N GLU A 4 14.07 2.07 -8.51
CA GLU A 4 12.90 1.51 -9.21
C GLU A 4 13.02 0.00 -9.49
N ALA A 5 14.23 -0.50 -9.72
CA ALA A 5 14.48 -1.92 -9.98
C ALA A 5 14.45 -2.78 -8.70
N ALA A 6 14.64 -2.20 -7.51
CA ALA A 6 14.71 -2.93 -6.24
C ALA A 6 13.35 -3.17 -5.58
N PHE A 7 12.32 -2.35 -5.89
CA PHE A 7 11.02 -2.39 -5.22
C PHE A 7 9.84 -2.76 -6.13
N GLY A 8 10.04 -2.99 -7.44
CA GLY A 8 8.93 -2.98 -8.37
C GLY A 8 8.26 -1.59 -8.39
N ALA A 9 7.39 -1.32 -9.33
CA ALA A 9 6.64 -0.07 -9.32
C ALA A 9 5.72 -0.04 -8.09
N LEU A 10 5.87 0.96 -7.21
CA LEU A 10 4.96 1.18 -6.09
C LEU A 10 3.58 1.53 -6.62
N PRO A 11 2.50 0.93 -6.09
CA PRO A 11 1.14 1.28 -6.50
C PRO A 11 0.79 2.69 -6.02
N LEU A 12 0.11 3.46 -6.86
CA LEU A 12 -0.36 4.81 -6.51
C LEU A 12 -1.77 4.79 -5.90
N GLU A 13 -2.48 3.69 -6.04
CA GLU A 13 -3.83 3.44 -5.51
C GLU A 13 -4.04 1.93 -5.34
N GLY A 14 -5.13 1.51 -4.75
CA GLY A 14 -5.51 0.10 -4.62
C GLY A 14 -5.63 -0.37 -3.18
N THR A 15 -5.26 -1.60 -2.94
CA THR A 15 -5.42 -2.28 -1.64
C THR A 15 -4.07 -2.57 -1.00
N VAL A 16 -3.90 -2.15 0.25
CA VAL A 16 -2.73 -2.48 1.07
C VAL A 16 -3.10 -3.51 2.14
N PHE A 17 -2.32 -4.57 2.22
CA PHE A 17 -2.42 -5.52 3.33
C PHE A 17 -1.39 -5.20 4.40
N VAL A 18 -1.82 -5.21 5.67
CA VAL A 18 -1.00 -4.84 6.83
C VAL A 18 -1.00 -5.96 7.88
N SER A 19 0.17 -6.50 8.16
CA SER A 19 0.42 -7.45 9.25
C SER A 19 1.74 -7.10 9.94
N VAL A 20 1.67 -6.41 11.07
CA VAL A 20 2.86 -5.85 11.72
C VAL A 20 3.08 -6.39 13.12
N ALA A 21 4.34 -6.60 13.48
CA ALA A 21 4.73 -7.05 14.82
C ALA A 21 4.29 -6.03 15.90
N ASN A 22 3.98 -6.53 17.10
CA ASN A 22 3.51 -5.68 18.20
C ASN A 22 4.45 -4.51 18.52
N ARG A 23 5.77 -4.74 18.43
CA ARG A 23 6.80 -3.71 18.67
C ARG A 23 6.76 -2.57 17.66
N ASP A 24 6.31 -2.83 16.43
CA ASP A 24 6.31 -1.88 15.32
C ASP A 24 4.99 -1.13 15.17
N LYS A 25 3.92 -1.61 15.82
CA LYS A 25 2.55 -1.10 15.68
C LYS A 25 2.46 0.41 15.89
N ARG A 26 3.05 0.91 16.98
CA ARG A 26 2.97 2.33 17.33
C ARG A 26 3.65 3.22 16.27
N THR A 27 4.80 2.82 15.78
CA THR A 27 5.58 3.56 14.78
C THR A 27 4.89 3.57 13.42
N LEU A 28 4.18 2.49 13.08
CA LEU A 28 3.55 2.32 11.77
C LEU A 28 2.12 2.88 11.66
N ILE A 29 1.50 3.32 12.77
CA ILE A 29 0.16 3.96 12.72
C ILE A 29 0.15 5.12 11.73
N PHE A 30 1.09 6.04 11.82
CA PHE A 30 1.12 7.26 11.00
C PHE A 30 1.33 6.97 9.50
N PRO A 31 2.31 6.16 9.08
CA PRO A 31 2.45 5.77 7.67
C PRO A 31 1.20 5.07 7.11
N ILE A 32 0.57 4.17 7.88
CA ILE A 32 -0.64 3.47 7.43
C ILE A 32 -1.82 4.44 7.32
N GLN A 33 -1.95 5.38 8.25
CA GLN A 33 -2.96 6.43 8.18
C GLN A 33 -2.82 7.29 6.93
N ARG A 34 -1.59 7.61 6.53
CA ARG A 34 -1.33 8.36 5.28
C ARG A 34 -1.80 7.58 4.05
N LEU A 35 -1.55 6.26 3.98
CA LEU A 35 -2.09 5.41 2.89
C LEU A 35 -3.62 5.42 2.87
N ALA A 36 -4.27 5.27 4.03
CA ALA A 36 -5.72 5.33 4.13
C ALA A 36 -6.27 6.70 3.68
N THR A 37 -5.62 7.80 4.07
CA THR A 37 -5.98 9.17 3.65
C THR A 37 -5.81 9.37 2.13
N MET A 38 -4.83 8.71 1.53
CA MET A 38 -4.64 8.70 0.08
C MET A 38 -5.65 7.84 -0.67
N GLY A 39 -6.56 7.15 0.02
CA GLY A 39 -7.64 6.35 -0.56
C GLY A 39 -7.33 4.87 -0.72
N PHE A 40 -6.22 4.36 -0.18
CA PHE A 40 -5.97 2.91 -0.16
C PHE A 40 -6.99 2.19 0.72
N ARG A 41 -7.54 1.08 0.19
CA ARG A 41 -8.29 0.12 1.01
C ARG A 41 -7.31 -0.64 1.89
N VAL A 42 -7.57 -0.65 3.20
CA VAL A 42 -6.68 -1.30 4.16
C VAL A 42 -7.25 -2.65 4.58
N LEU A 43 -6.50 -3.72 4.33
CA LEU A 43 -6.75 -5.06 4.87
C LEU A 43 -5.75 -5.31 6.00
N ALA A 44 -6.18 -5.92 7.10
CA ALA A 44 -5.29 -6.20 8.21
C ALA A 44 -5.65 -7.50 8.93
N THR A 45 -4.64 -8.18 9.49
CA THR A 45 -4.89 -9.31 10.41
C THR A 45 -5.56 -8.83 11.70
N ALA A 46 -6.32 -9.69 12.38
CA ALA A 46 -7.18 -9.32 13.52
C ALA A 46 -6.49 -8.42 14.56
N GLY A 47 -5.29 -8.78 15.02
CA GLY A 47 -4.55 -7.99 16.03
C GLY A 47 -4.05 -6.64 15.51
N THR A 48 -3.77 -6.53 14.20
CA THR A 48 -3.39 -5.26 13.55
C THR A 48 -4.64 -4.43 13.29
N ALA A 49 -5.72 -5.01 12.80
CA ALA A 49 -6.99 -4.34 12.55
C ALA A 49 -7.56 -3.69 13.82
N GLN A 50 -7.50 -4.40 14.94
CA GLN A 50 -7.93 -3.84 16.24
C GLN A 50 -7.13 -2.57 16.60
N MET A 51 -5.82 -2.59 16.41
CA MET A 51 -4.97 -1.43 16.68
C MET A 51 -5.28 -0.26 15.71
N LEU A 52 -5.43 -0.54 14.42
CA LEU A 52 -5.74 0.49 13.42
C LEU A 52 -7.07 1.18 13.71
N ARG A 53 -8.13 0.42 13.98
CA ARG A 53 -9.46 0.98 14.30
C ARG A 53 -9.46 1.82 15.59
N ARG A 54 -8.70 1.42 16.62
CA ARG A 54 -8.52 2.23 17.84
C ARG A 54 -7.86 3.58 17.59
N ASN A 55 -7.12 3.70 16.48
CA ASN A 55 -6.47 4.94 16.05
C ASN A 55 -7.23 5.65 14.91
N GLY A 56 -8.50 5.29 14.69
CA GLY A 56 -9.35 5.95 13.70
C GLY A 56 -9.07 5.57 12.25
N ILE A 57 -8.32 4.48 12.01
CA ILE A 57 -8.05 3.98 10.67
C ILE A 57 -9.03 2.86 10.35
N ASP A 58 -9.90 3.09 9.36
CA ASP A 58 -10.83 2.08 8.89
C ASP A 58 -10.09 0.98 8.12
N CYS A 59 -10.43 -0.27 8.39
CA CYS A 59 -9.81 -1.42 7.75
C CYS A 59 -10.70 -2.67 7.81
N GLU A 60 -10.54 -3.53 6.83
CA GLU A 60 -11.16 -4.85 6.78
C GLU A 60 -10.25 -5.88 7.47
N THR A 61 -10.85 -6.74 8.32
CA THR A 61 -10.11 -7.85 8.93
C THR A 61 -10.05 -9.02 7.98
N VAL A 62 -8.85 -9.59 7.79
CA VAL A 62 -8.62 -10.75 6.94
C VAL A 62 -8.06 -11.93 7.74
N LEU A 63 -8.35 -13.14 7.28
CA LEU A 63 -7.86 -14.38 7.86
C LEU A 63 -6.40 -14.62 7.45
N LYS A 64 -5.60 -15.11 8.36
CA LYS A 64 -4.28 -15.68 8.05
C LYS A 64 -4.44 -17.09 7.48
N ALA A 65 -3.39 -17.58 6.84
CA ALA A 65 -3.35 -18.98 6.42
C ALA A 65 -3.47 -19.95 7.62
N SER A 66 -2.87 -19.60 8.77
CA SER A 66 -3.02 -20.37 10.01
C SER A 66 -4.46 -20.41 10.52
N ASP A 67 -5.20 -19.30 10.47
CA ASP A 67 -6.59 -19.23 10.92
C ASP A 67 -7.48 -20.22 10.11
N VAL A 68 -7.27 -20.30 8.80
CA VAL A 68 -8.00 -21.24 7.93
C VAL A 68 -7.61 -22.68 8.20
N ARG A 69 -6.32 -22.97 8.44
CA ARG A 69 -5.86 -24.30 8.86
C ARG A 69 -6.47 -24.73 10.19
N ASP A 70 -6.74 -23.79 11.09
CA ASP A 70 -7.36 -24.00 12.40
C ASP A 70 -8.90 -24.04 12.32
N GLY A 71 -9.49 -23.98 11.12
CA GLY A 71 -10.92 -24.17 10.87
C GLY A 71 -11.75 -22.92 10.62
N ALA A 72 -11.14 -21.75 10.54
CA ALA A 72 -11.86 -20.52 10.15
C ALA A 72 -12.38 -20.62 8.71
N GLN A 73 -13.61 -20.17 8.48
CA GLN A 73 -14.26 -20.21 7.17
C GLN A 73 -14.02 -18.91 6.40
N GLY A 74 -13.64 -19.05 5.13
CA GLY A 74 -13.43 -17.94 4.20
C GLY A 74 -12.03 -17.89 3.61
N PRO A 75 -11.80 -17.02 2.63
CA PRO A 75 -10.49 -16.87 2.00
C PRO A 75 -9.46 -16.29 2.96
N SER A 76 -8.27 -16.88 2.97
CA SER A 76 -7.11 -16.33 3.67
C SER A 76 -6.51 -15.15 2.90
N ILE A 77 -5.60 -14.42 3.55
CA ILE A 77 -4.83 -13.38 2.86
C ILE A 77 -4.02 -13.94 1.68
N ILE A 78 -3.57 -15.18 1.79
CA ILE A 78 -2.82 -15.84 0.70
C ILE A 78 -3.70 -16.01 -0.55
N ASP A 79 -4.94 -16.43 -0.36
CA ASP A 79 -5.91 -16.55 -1.45
C ASP A 79 -6.15 -15.20 -2.12
N ARG A 80 -6.35 -14.14 -1.33
CA ARG A 80 -6.56 -12.77 -1.83
C ARG A 80 -5.35 -12.21 -2.59
N ILE A 81 -4.13 -12.55 -2.17
CA ILE A 81 -2.92 -12.16 -2.90
C ILE A 81 -2.88 -12.84 -4.27
N TYR A 82 -3.17 -14.14 -4.34
CA TYR A 82 -3.20 -14.88 -5.61
C TYR A 82 -4.37 -14.45 -6.52
N ASP A 83 -5.49 -14.03 -5.95
CA ASP A 83 -6.65 -13.50 -6.69
C ASP A 83 -6.42 -12.06 -7.21
N GLY A 84 -5.28 -11.45 -6.91
CA GLY A 84 -4.94 -10.11 -7.38
C GLY A 84 -5.64 -8.97 -6.64
N GLU A 85 -6.19 -9.23 -5.45
CA GLU A 85 -6.89 -8.22 -4.65
C GLU A 85 -5.96 -7.29 -3.86
N VAL A 86 -4.64 -7.56 -3.83
CA VAL A 86 -3.67 -6.85 -3.01
C VAL A 86 -2.58 -6.23 -3.88
N ASP A 87 -2.36 -4.93 -3.73
CA ASP A 87 -1.41 -4.16 -4.52
C ASP A 87 -0.11 -3.82 -3.76
N LEU A 88 -0.16 -3.81 -2.42
CA LEU A 88 0.99 -3.54 -1.56
C LEU A 88 0.89 -4.35 -0.27
N ILE A 89 2.01 -4.87 0.21
CA ILE A 89 2.08 -5.64 1.45
C ILE A 89 3.05 -4.97 2.43
N LEU A 90 2.56 -4.72 3.65
CA LEU A 90 3.35 -4.25 4.80
C LEU A 90 3.36 -5.36 5.85
N ASN A 91 4.44 -6.13 5.90
CA ASN A 91 4.54 -7.31 6.78
C ASN A 91 5.84 -7.29 7.58
N THR A 92 5.83 -6.72 8.80
CA THR A 92 6.99 -6.80 9.68
C THR A 92 7.00 -8.09 10.49
N PRO A 93 8.15 -8.79 10.59
CA PRO A 93 8.20 -10.12 11.18
C PRO A 93 7.95 -10.10 12.68
N ALA A 94 7.04 -10.97 13.14
CA ALA A 94 6.82 -11.23 14.57
C ALA A 94 7.70 -12.38 15.07
N GLY A 95 8.00 -12.37 16.38
CA GLY A 95 8.99 -13.29 16.98
C GLY A 95 8.53 -14.74 17.20
N SER A 96 7.21 -15.04 17.17
CA SER A 96 6.69 -16.39 17.42
C SER A 96 6.85 -17.33 16.22
N ALA A 97 6.91 -18.64 16.47
CA ALA A 97 7.06 -19.66 15.42
C ALA A 97 5.91 -19.66 14.41
N GLY A 98 4.66 -19.55 14.87
CA GLY A 98 3.47 -19.50 14.01
C GLY A 98 3.45 -18.23 13.14
N ALA A 99 3.76 -17.09 13.73
CA ALA A 99 3.84 -15.83 12.98
C ALA A 99 4.99 -15.82 11.95
N ARG A 100 6.08 -16.54 12.19
CA ARG A 100 7.16 -16.72 11.20
C ARG A 100 6.69 -17.55 10.00
N HIS A 101 5.87 -18.56 10.24
CA HIS A 101 5.32 -19.39 9.17
C HIS A 101 4.34 -18.61 8.30
N ASP A 102 3.36 -17.92 8.90
CA ASP A 102 2.46 -17.03 8.16
C ASP A 102 3.22 -15.95 7.37
N GLY A 103 4.26 -15.37 7.95
CA GLY A 103 5.11 -14.39 7.27
C GLY A 103 5.89 -14.95 6.09
N TYR A 104 6.30 -16.22 6.14
CA TYR A 104 6.92 -16.91 5.02
C TYR A 104 5.92 -17.11 3.87
N ASP A 105 4.72 -17.62 4.18
CA ASP A 105 3.65 -17.86 3.20
C ASP A 105 3.26 -16.54 2.48
N ILE A 106 3.13 -15.45 3.24
CA ILE A 106 2.84 -14.12 2.68
C ILE A 106 3.93 -13.66 1.71
N ARG A 107 5.22 -13.81 2.09
CA ARG A 107 6.34 -13.40 1.21
C ARG A 107 6.41 -14.26 -0.04
N ALA A 108 6.18 -15.56 0.07
CA ALA A 108 6.16 -16.48 -1.07
C ALA A 108 5.03 -16.10 -2.05
N ALA A 109 3.84 -15.83 -1.54
CA ALA A 109 2.70 -15.39 -2.35
C ALA A 109 2.94 -14.02 -3.01
N ALA A 110 3.54 -13.07 -2.29
CA ALA A 110 3.91 -11.75 -2.80
C ALA A 110 4.88 -11.87 -3.99
N VAL A 111 5.94 -12.66 -3.86
CA VAL A 111 6.93 -12.89 -4.94
C VAL A 111 6.27 -13.57 -6.14
N ALA A 112 5.48 -14.62 -5.91
CA ALA A 112 4.79 -15.34 -6.99
C ALA A 112 3.79 -14.47 -7.75
N SER A 113 3.15 -13.52 -7.08
CA SER A 113 2.14 -12.61 -7.67
C SER A 113 2.73 -11.27 -8.12
N GLY A 114 4.01 -11.01 -7.91
CA GLY A 114 4.66 -9.75 -8.27
C GLY A 114 4.19 -8.55 -7.43
N VAL A 115 3.68 -8.78 -6.20
CA VAL A 115 3.20 -7.72 -5.31
C VAL A 115 4.36 -7.19 -4.47
N PRO A 116 4.60 -5.87 -4.44
CA PRO A 116 5.65 -5.29 -3.61
C PRO A 116 5.37 -5.51 -2.13
N ILE A 117 6.41 -5.90 -1.39
CA ILE A 117 6.33 -6.18 0.04
C ILE A 117 7.41 -5.44 0.83
N MET A 118 7.00 -4.75 1.90
CA MET A 118 7.89 -4.07 2.84
C MET A 118 7.92 -4.85 4.16
N THR A 119 9.12 -5.24 4.59
CA THR A 119 9.31 -6.08 5.78
C THR A 119 9.97 -5.37 6.95
N THR A 120 10.29 -4.08 6.81
CA THR A 120 10.91 -3.24 7.83
C THR A 120 10.14 -1.94 8.01
N VAL A 121 10.23 -1.34 9.21
CA VAL A 121 9.64 -0.02 9.51
C VAL A 121 10.16 1.04 8.53
N GLN A 122 11.48 1.02 8.26
CA GLN A 122 12.13 1.94 7.33
C GLN A 122 11.61 1.78 5.91
N GLY A 123 11.45 0.52 5.45
CA GLY A 123 10.90 0.20 4.15
C GLY A 123 9.46 0.68 3.98
N VAL A 124 8.62 0.49 5.00
CA VAL A 124 7.24 1.02 5.00
C VAL A 124 7.22 2.54 4.89
N THR A 125 8.01 3.22 5.71
CA THR A 125 8.08 4.68 5.72
C THR A 125 8.55 5.22 4.36
N ALA A 126 9.60 4.63 3.79
CA ALA A 126 10.13 5.00 2.48
C ALA A 126 9.11 4.77 1.36
N ALA A 127 8.39 3.64 1.38
CA ALA A 127 7.37 3.33 0.39
C ALA A 127 6.22 4.34 0.43
N VAL A 128 5.72 4.70 1.61
CA VAL A 128 4.65 5.70 1.77
C VAL A 128 5.09 7.07 1.26
N GLN A 129 6.30 7.51 1.60
CA GLN A 129 6.87 8.77 1.10
C GLN A 129 7.04 8.75 -0.42
N GLY A 130 7.48 7.62 -0.98
CA GLY A 130 7.60 7.44 -2.43
C GLY A 130 6.27 7.54 -3.16
N ILE A 131 5.22 6.90 -2.65
CA ILE A 131 3.86 6.97 -3.19
C ILE A 131 3.33 8.42 -3.16
N GLU A 132 3.52 9.12 -2.05
CA GLU A 132 3.11 10.52 -1.94
C GLU A 132 3.83 11.43 -2.94
N ALA A 133 5.15 11.28 -3.06
CA ALA A 133 5.95 12.06 -3.99
C ALA A 133 5.52 11.81 -5.45
N LEU A 134 5.28 10.57 -5.84
CA LEU A 134 4.81 10.21 -7.17
C LEU A 134 3.43 10.81 -7.47
N ARG A 135 2.49 10.69 -6.54
CA ARG A 135 1.14 11.28 -6.69
C ARG A 135 1.18 12.80 -6.79
N SER A 136 2.05 13.47 -6.02
CA SER A 136 2.22 14.92 -6.07
C SER A 136 2.82 15.39 -7.39
N ASN A 137 3.77 14.64 -7.96
CA ASN A 137 4.38 14.94 -9.25
C ASN A 137 3.37 14.79 -10.40
N ASP A 138 2.52 13.77 -10.39
CA ASP A 138 1.48 13.59 -11.40
C ASP A 138 0.49 14.77 -11.42
N VAL A 139 0.06 15.23 -10.25
CA VAL A 139 -0.82 16.42 -10.14
C VAL A 139 -0.14 17.67 -10.71
N THR A 140 1.15 17.87 -10.47
CA THR A 140 1.89 19.04 -10.98
C THR A 140 2.02 19.01 -12.50
N VAL A 141 2.31 17.86 -13.09
CA VAL A 141 2.41 17.69 -14.56
C VAL A 141 1.06 17.96 -15.23
N THR A 142 -0.02 17.44 -14.71
CA THR A 142 -1.38 17.66 -15.26
C THR A 142 -1.75 19.14 -15.22
N SER A 143 -1.45 19.85 -14.11
CA SER A 143 -1.73 21.29 -13.99
C SER A 143 -0.96 22.13 -14.98
N LEU A 144 0.30 21.79 -15.29
CA LEU A 144 1.12 22.49 -16.28
C LEU A 144 0.59 22.28 -17.69
N GLN A 145 0.15 21.07 -18.05
CA GLN A 145 -0.43 20.79 -19.35
C GLN A 145 -1.76 21.53 -19.58
N GLU A 146 -2.59 21.66 -18.55
CA GLU A 146 -3.83 22.46 -18.62
C GLU A 146 -3.54 23.95 -18.82
N LEU A 147 -2.49 24.48 -18.19
CA LEU A 147 -2.07 25.88 -18.34
C LEU A 147 -1.55 26.17 -19.77
N ASP A 148 -0.79 25.26 -20.37
CA ASP A 148 -0.28 25.40 -21.74
C ASP A 148 -1.43 25.37 -22.78
N HIS A 149 -2.47 24.58 -22.56
CA HIS A 149 -3.65 24.56 -23.44
C HIS A 149 -4.50 25.83 -23.31
N ALA A 150 -4.58 26.43 -22.13
CA ALA A 150 -5.29 27.69 -21.89
C ALA A 150 -4.53 28.90 -22.51
N GLY A 151 -3.20 28.85 -22.57
CA GLY A 151 -2.35 29.88 -23.17
C GLY A 151 -2.37 29.90 -24.71
N ALA A 152 -2.67 28.77 -25.35
CA ALA A 152 -2.71 28.67 -26.80
C ALA A 152 -4.00 29.22 -27.47
N ALA A 153 -5.04 29.53 -26.67
CA ALA A 153 -6.33 30.02 -27.17
C ALA A 153 -6.44 31.56 -27.26
N ALA A 154 -5.41 32.31 -26.92
CA ALA A 154 -5.44 33.78 -26.91
C ALA A 154 -4.43 34.40 -27.91
N THR A 155 -4.62 34.21 -29.21
CA THR A 155 -4.04 35.07 -30.22
C THR A 155 -5.12 36.04 -30.74
N PRO A 156 -4.99 37.34 -30.53
CA PRO A 156 -5.89 38.30 -31.17
C PRO A 156 -5.49 38.48 -32.64
N THR A 157 -6.41 38.17 -33.51
CA THR A 157 -6.31 38.52 -34.95
C THR A 157 -6.34 40.04 -35.08
N THR A 158 -5.22 40.67 -35.28
CA THR A 158 -5.16 42.08 -35.71
C THR A 158 -5.34 42.12 -37.19
N SER A 159 -6.58 42.42 -37.65
CA SER A 159 -6.83 42.78 -39.04
C SER A 159 -6.41 44.24 -39.24
N GLY A 160 -5.48 44.45 -40.13
CA GLY A 160 -5.05 45.76 -40.51
C GLY A 160 -6.00 46.48 -41.47
N ARG A 161 -6.02 47.74 -41.26
CA ARG A 161 -6.22 48.70 -42.36
C ARG A 161 -5.59 50.03 -42.00
#